data_8126b14991640974ff8fc6f88478f2f8
#
_entry.id   8126b14991640974ff8fc6f88478f2f8
#
_cell.length_a   1.000
_cell.length_b   1.000
_cell.length_c   1.000
_cell.angle_alpha   90.00
_cell.angle_beta   90.00
_cell.angle_gamma   90.00
#
_symmetry.space_group_name_H-M   'P 1'
#
loop_
_entity.id
_entity.type
_entity.pdbx_description
1 polymer ?
#
loop_
_entity_poly.entity_id
_entity_poly.type
_entity_poly.pdbx_seq_one_letter_code
_entity_poly.pdbx_strand_id
1 'polypeptide(L)'
;MMRVVLTGVGVVTPGVAGGRVELAAALRGHAPRGGSRVAADALASLIAGDEARRLSRVCQLAVAAGRLALADAGRAGADGLGMIVGTEFGDLASTLTFVDGYLRRGPQGLSALLFPNTVMNAMAATATIAVGARELSLTLNAPTVAGDLAVARAASLIRAGRLEAALAGGVDELDPLVDEVLGAMGAGDELRGEGAAFVVLEAEDAARARGARVLGELAGAASRALPARVGGVGRRATSRAIGAALEQARLGTGDIGHVFTSASGDGQRNRWEEALLEAALAPHRPPRTSLATRVGRHAGAGPLAVAAAALGAAASGPALVHAVARGGTHVAMIVRRP
;
A
#
# COMPACT_ATOMS: atom_id res chain seq x y z
N MET A 1 -3.94 -22.33 -12.60
CA MET A 1 -3.47 -20.96 -12.40
C MET A 1 -2.60 -20.95 -11.13
N MET A 2 -1.42 -20.39 -11.17
CA MET A 2 -0.48 -20.37 -10.05
C MET A 2 -1.09 -19.62 -8.87
N ARG A 3 -1.10 -20.23 -7.68
CA ARG A 3 -1.59 -19.58 -6.46
C ARG A 3 -0.53 -18.64 -5.92
N VAL A 4 -0.99 -17.50 -5.42
CA VAL A 4 -0.13 -16.47 -4.85
C VAL A 4 -0.42 -16.38 -3.35
N VAL A 5 0.60 -16.60 -2.55
CA VAL A 5 0.50 -16.61 -1.09
C VAL A 5 1.27 -15.45 -0.47
N LEU A 6 0.79 -14.99 0.69
CA LEU A 6 1.47 -14.03 1.54
C LEU A 6 2.32 -14.80 2.55
N THR A 7 3.57 -14.43 2.66
CA THR A 7 4.52 -15.10 3.59
C THR A 7 5.14 -14.15 4.59
N GLY A 8 5.07 -12.83 4.36
CA GLY A 8 5.59 -11.83 5.29
C GLY A 8 4.91 -10.49 5.18
N VAL A 9 4.99 -9.74 6.26
CA VAL A 9 4.41 -8.40 6.43
C VAL A 9 5.43 -7.50 7.09
N GLY A 10 5.55 -6.27 6.61
CA GLY A 10 6.33 -5.21 7.25
C GLY A 10 5.56 -3.90 7.21
N VAL A 11 5.40 -3.31 8.36
CA VAL A 11 4.59 -2.09 8.54
C VAL A 11 5.36 -1.07 9.36
N VAL A 12 5.37 0.15 8.90
CA VAL A 12 5.86 1.33 9.63
C VAL A 12 4.85 2.44 9.43
N THR A 13 3.94 2.59 10.40
CA THR A 13 2.85 3.57 10.37
C THR A 13 2.71 4.23 11.75
N PRO A 14 1.98 5.33 11.88
CA PRO A 14 1.68 5.88 13.20
C PRO A 14 1.06 4.80 14.11
N GLY A 15 1.73 4.53 15.23
CA GLY A 15 1.29 3.56 16.24
C GLY A 15 1.64 2.09 16.00
N VAL A 16 2.20 1.72 14.82
CA VAL A 16 2.67 0.36 14.56
C VAL A 16 3.94 0.36 13.73
N ALA A 17 4.98 -0.30 14.24
CA ALA A 17 6.18 -0.63 13.49
C ALA A 17 6.58 -2.09 13.78
N GLY A 18 6.64 -2.94 12.76
CA GLY A 18 6.99 -4.35 12.92
C GLY A 18 6.46 -5.27 11.83
N GLY A 19 6.49 -6.56 12.11
CA GLY A 19 5.97 -7.64 11.26
C GLY A 19 4.54 -8.05 11.65
N ARG A 20 4.21 -9.31 11.35
CA ARG A 20 2.87 -9.88 11.63
C ARG A 20 2.50 -9.88 13.12
N VAL A 21 3.48 -10.00 14.03
CA VAL A 21 3.20 -10.09 15.47
C VAL A 21 2.73 -8.75 16.00
N GLU A 22 3.47 -7.68 15.69
CA GLU A 22 3.16 -6.32 16.10
C GLU A 22 1.87 -5.84 15.44
N LEU A 23 1.70 -6.12 14.15
CA LEU A 23 0.48 -5.77 13.43
C LEU A 23 -0.74 -6.50 14.01
N ALA A 24 -0.66 -7.80 14.27
CA ALA A 24 -1.77 -8.56 14.86
C ALA A 24 -2.11 -8.06 16.27
N ALA A 25 -1.13 -7.66 17.07
CA ALA A 25 -1.37 -7.05 18.38
C ALA A 25 -2.09 -5.71 18.26
N ALA A 26 -1.65 -4.84 17.34
CA ALA A 26 -2.27 -3.53 17.10
C ALA A 26 -3.71 -3.65 16.57
N LEU A 27 -3.99 -4.65 15.72
CA LEU A 27 -5.34 -4.90 15.18
C LEU A 27 -6.33 -5.36 16.26
N ARG A 28 -5.87 -6.12 17.28
CA ARG A 28 -6.69 -6.53 18.43
C ARG A 28 -6.89 -5.43 19.45
N GLY A 29 -5.93 -4.53 19.57
CA GLY A 29 -5.98 -3.42 20.52
C GLY A 29 -6.95 -2.32 20.04
N HIS A 30 -7.49 -1.58 20.99
CA HIS A 30 -8.10 -0.28 20.72
C HIS A 30 -6.96 0.75 20.62
N ALA A 31 -6.06 0.56 19.62
CA ALA A 31 -4.99 1.53 19.41
C ALA A 31 -5.62 2.93 19.30
N PRO A 32 -5.17 3.92 20.07
CA PRO A 32 -5.61 5.29 19.90
C PRO A 32 -5.39 5.66 18.43
N ARG A 33 -6.21 6.57 17.90
CA ARG A 33 -5.94 7.16 16.58
C ARG A 33 -4.50 7.61 16.62
N GLY A 34 -3.63 6.92 15.88
CA GLY A 34 -2.23 7.29 15.74
C GLY A 34 -2.18 8.74 15.23
N GLY A 35 -1.15 9.48 15.60
CA GLY A 35 -0.88 10.75 14.95
C GLY A 35 -0.75 10.54 13.43
N SER A 36 -0.72 11.62 12.67
CA SER A 36 -0.51 11.54 11.22
C SER A 36 0.92 11.14 10.83
N ARG A 37 1.90 11.24 11.76
CA ARG A 37 3.32 10.97 11.52
C ARG A 37 3.85 9.80 12.34
N VAL A 38 4.78 9.06 11.75
CA VAL A 38 5.58 8.04 12.44
C VAL A 38 6.56 8.74 13.40
N ALA A 39 6.60 8.30 14.65
CA ALA A 39 7.52 8.87 15.64
C ALA A 39 8.97 8.69 15.19
N ALA A 40 9.78 9.74 15.42
CA ALA A 40 11.16 9.77 14.94
C ALA A 40 12.03 8.70 15.61
N ASP A 41 11.83 8.45 16.89
CA ASP A 41 12.50 7.40 17.67
C ASP A 41 12.14 5.99 17.19
N ALA A 42 10.85 5.76 16.85
CA ALA A 42 10.41 4.50 16.29
C ALA A 42 11.10 4.21 14.93
N LEU A 43 11.21 5.23 14.06
CA LEU A 43 11.90 5.07 12.77
C LEU A 43 13.42 4.92 12.97
N ALA A 44 14.03 5.69 13.88
CA ALA A 44 15.45 5.63 14.19
C ALA A 44 15.89 4.27 14.76
N SER A 45 14.99 3.53 15.41
CA SER A 45 15.27 2.19 15.92
C SER A 45 15.35 1.12 14.81
N LEU A 46 14.83 1.41 13.61
CA LEU A 46 14.72 0.46 12.49
C LEU A 46 15.82 0.62 11.44
N ILE A 47 16.57 1.72 11.47
CA ILE A 47 17.63 2.02 10.49
C ILE A 47 18.86 2.53 11.22
N ALA A 48 20.03 1.98 10.88
CA ALA A 48 21.29 2.43 11.46
C ALA A 48 21.53 3.94 11.24
N GLY A 49 22.05 4.64 12.23
CA GLY A 49 22.15 6.10 12.21
C GLY A 49 22.98 6.68 11.06
N ASP A 50 24.01 6.00 10.61
CA ASP A 50 24.83 6.38 9.43
C ASP A 50 24.11 6.13 8.10
N GLU A 51 23.31 5.09 8.01
CA GLU A 51 22.43 4.84 6.86
C GLU A 51 21.28 5.86 6.84
N ALA A 52 20.63 6.10 7.99
CA ALA A 52 19.52 7.04 8.11
C ALA A 52 19.89 8.46 7.62
N ARG A 53 21.13 8.91 7.87
CA ARG A 53 21.61 10.22 7.39
C ARG A 53 21.70 10.36 5.87
N ARG A 54 21.75 9.26 5.14
CA ARG A 54 21.84 9.24 3.67
C ARG A 54 20.49 9.04 2.98
N LEU A 55 19.46 8.74 3.76
CA LEU A 55 18.12 8.43 3.26
C LEU A 55 17.16 9.57 3.58
N SER A 56 16.39 10.01 2.62
CA SER A 56 15.23 10.87 2.88
C SER A 56 14.19 10.12 3.72
N ARG A 57 13.25 10.85 4.30
CA ARG A 57 12.24 10.25 5.19
C ARG A 57 11.43 9.16 4.51
N VAL A 58 10.94 9.41 3.29
CA VAL A 58 10.18 8.41 2.54
C VAL A 58 11.03 7.17 2.22
N CYS A 59 12.33 7.34 1.93
CA CYS A 59 13.26 6.23 1.73
C CYS A 59 13.45 5.44 3.04
N GLN A 60 13.58 6.11 4.18
CA GLN A 60 13.69 5.43 5.48
C GLN A 60 12.45 4.57 5.77
N LEU A 61 11.25 5.11 5.56
CA LEU A 61 9.98 4.37 5.73
C LEU A 61 9.93 3.15 4.82
N ALA A 62 10.29 3.30 3.54
CA ALA A 62 10.26 2.21 2.56
C ALA A 62 11.26 1.10 2.91
N VAL A 63 12.51 1.47 3.26
CA VAL A 63 13.57 0.52 3.62
C VAL A 63 13.23 -0.23 4.90
N ALA A 64 12.79 0.49 5.94
CA ALA A 64 12.41 -0.13 7.20
C ALA A 64 11.28 -1.14 7.04
N ALA A 65 10.17 -0.74 6.41
CA ALA A 65 9.03 -1.64 6.19
C ALA A 65 9.38 -2.82 5.26
N GLY A 66 10.21 -2.59 4.23
CA GLY A 66 10.68 -3.64 3.34
C GLY A 66 11.52 -4.70 4.07
N ARG A 67 12.47 -4.27 4.90
CA ARG A 67 13.30 -5.16 5.72
C ARG A 67 12.47 -5.95 6.73
N LEU A 68 11.52 -5.29 7.39
CA LEU A 68 10.59 -5.95 8.32
C LEU A 68 9.77 -7.04 7.61
N ALA A 69 9.28 -6.77 6.39
CA ALA A 69 8.53 -7.76 5.62
C ALA A 69 9.38 -8.97 5.25
N LEU A 70 10.62 -8.78 4.82
CA LEU A 70 11.54 -9.86 4.49
C LEU A 70 11.93 -10.69 5.72
N ALA A 71 12.22 -10.02 6.83
CA ALA A 71 12.50 -10.68 8.11
C ALA A 71 11.30 -11.52 8.57
N ASP A 72 10.08 -10.96 8.50
CA ASP A 72 8.84 -11.66 8.85
C ASP A 72 8.57 -12.86 7.94
N ALA A 73 8.93 -12.78 6.66
CA ALA A 73 8.85 -13.88 5.70
C ALA A 73 9.92 -14.97 5.92
N GLY A 74 10.90 -14.73 6.79
CA GLY A 74 12.07 -15.60 6.93
C GLY A 74 12.92 -15.68 5.64
N ARG A 75 12.93 -14.60 4.83
CA ARG A 75 13.79 -14.52 3.63
C ARG A 75 15.10 -13.84 3.97
N ALA A 76 16.14 -14.63 4.11
CA ALA A 76 17.50 -14.13 4.36
C ALA A 76 18.19 -13.59 3.10
N GLY A 77 17.68 -13.91 1.90
CA GLY A 77 18.21 -13.50 0.61
C GLY A 77 17.16 -12.91 -0.30
N ALA A 78 17.61 -12.08 -1.23
CA ALA A 78 16.75 -11.41 -2.20
C ALA A 78 16.76 -12.08 -3.60
N ASP A 79 17.30 -13.27 -3.71
CA ASP A 79 17.33 -14.04 -4.97
C ASP A 79 15.89 -14.35 -5.40
N GLY A 80 15.59 -14.14 -6.68
CA GLY A 80 14.26 -14.31 -7.24
C GLY A 80 13.24 -13.27 -6.76
N LEU A 81 13.67 -12.20 -6.08
CA LEU A 81 12.79 -11.17 -5.51
C LEU A 81 12.70 -9.94 -6.42
N GLY A 82 11.47 -9.61 -6.83
CA GLY A 82 11.14 -8.31 -7.37
C GLY A 82 10.63 -7.35 -6.29
N MET A 83 10.77 -6.03 -6.50
CA MET A 83 10.21 -5.00 -5.64
C MET A 83 9.24 -4.11 -6.43
N ILE A 84 8.01 -3.96 -5.94
CA ILE A 84 6.98 -3.14 -6.56
C ILE A 84 6.44 -2.17 -5.52
N VAL A 85 6.67 -0.88 -5.75
CA VAL A 85 6.35 0.18 -4.80
C VAL A 85 5.30 1.12 -5.37
N GLY A 86 4.23 1.31 -4.63
CA GLY A 86 3.25 2.35 -4.87
C GLY A 86 3.57 3.61 -4.07
N THR A 87 3.41 4.77 -4.67
CA THR A 87 3.51 6.06 -3.99
C THR A 87 2.60 7.08 -4.66
N GLU A 88 2.10 8.04 -3.90
CA GLU A 88 1.32 9.14 -4.45
C GLU A 88 2.23 10.31 -4.88
N PHE A 89 3.25 10.60 -4.09
CA PHE A 89 4.08 11.81 -4.27
C PHE A 89 5.57 11.55 -4.46
N GLY A 90 6.05 10.33 -4.23
CA GLY A 90 7.49 10.04 -4.24
C GLY A 90 8.23 10.73 -3.09
N ASP A 91 9.45 11.19 -3.36
CA ASP A 91 10.26 11.99 -2.42
C ASP A 91 9.89 13.48 -2.55
N LEU A 92 8.77 13.83 -1.91
CA LEU A 92 8.20 15.17 -2.03
C LEU A 92 9.05 16.21 -1.30
N ALA A 93 9.55 15.91 -0.09
CA ALA A 93 10.36 16.86 0.68
C ALA A 93 11.65 17.25 -0.05
N SER A 94 12.33 16.29 -0.68
CA SER A 94 13.49 16.58 -1.53
C SER A 94 13.11 17.41 -2.76
N THR A 95 11.97 17.10 -3.40
CA THR A 95 11.46 17.83 -4.56
C THR A 95 11.12 19.26 -4.20
N LEU A 96 10.43 19.50 -3.10
CA LEU A 96 10.09 20.85 -2.63
C LEU A 96 11.33 21.67 -2.30
N THR A 97 12.32 21.07 -1.61
CA THR A 97 13.60 21.74 -1.31
C THR A 97 14.37 22.11 -2.58
N PHE A 98 14.36 21.21 -3.58
CA PHE A 98 15.01 21.46 -4.87
C PHE A 98 14.35 22.63 -5.62
N VAL A 99 13.02 22.63 -5.69
CA VAL A 99 12.23 23.69 -6.35
C VAL A 99 12.37 25.03 -5.61
N ASP A 100 12.34 25.05 -4.28
CA ASP A 100 12.55 26.28 -3.49
C ASP A 100 13.93 26.89 -3.77
N GLY A 101 14.97 26.07 -3.91
CA GLY A 101 16.29 26.53 -4.32
C GLY A 101 16.28 27.27 -5.65
N TYR A 102 15.55 26.75 -6.63
CA TYR A 102 15.38 27.39 -7.93
C TYR A 102 14.59 28.70 -7.83
N LEU A 103 13.47 28.70 -7.12
CA LEU A 103 12.61 29.88 -6.98
C LEU A 103 13.35 31.06 -6.31
N ARG A 104 14.23 30.80 -5.36
CA ARG A 104 14.98 31.82 -4.63
C ARG A 104 16.21 32.33 -5.38
N ARG A 105 16.91 31.47 -6.13
CA ARG A 105 18.24 31.78 -6.68
C ARG A 105 18.38 31.46 -8.18
N GLY A 106 17.27 31.12 -8.86
CA GLY A 106 17.29 30.67 -10.24
C GLY A 106 18.13 29.39 -10.43
N PRO A 107 18.71 29.15 -11.61
CA PRO A 107 19.51 27.97 -11.91
C PRO A 107 20.67 27.71 -10.92
N GLN A 108 21.22 28.79 -10.32
CA GLN A 108 22.28 28.71 -9.32
C GLN A 108 21.83 28.06 -7.99
N GLY A 109 20.52 28.00 -7.74
CA GLY A 109 19.92 27.39 -6.56
C GLY A 109 19.64 25.90 -6.68
N LEU A 110 19.83 25.32 -7.85
CA LEU A 110 19.60 23.90 -8.10
C LEU A 110 20.69 23.03 -7.45
N SER A 111 20.28 22.11 -6.59
CA SER A 111 21.20 21.19 -5.89
C SER A 111 21.40 19.92 -6.70
N ALA A 112 22.62 19.66 -7.16
CA ALA A 112 22.97 18.40 -7.83
C ALA A 112 22.78 17.17 -6.90
N LEU A 113 22.88 17.35 -5.58
CA LEU A 113 22.68 16.28 -4.61
C LEU A 113 21.21 15.90 -4.45
N LEU A 114 20.30 16.88 -4.57
CA LEU A 114 18.86 16.63 -4.45
C LEU A 114 18.22 16.16 -5.75
N PHE A 115 18.83 16.53 -6.90
CA PHE A 115 18.24 16.22 -8.20
C PHE A 115 17.84 14.74 -8.41
N PRO A 116 18.67 13.75 -8.06
CA PRO A 116 18.30 12.34 -8.19
C PRO A 116 17.02 11.95 -7.43
N ASN A 117 16.76 12.61 -6.29
CA ASN A 117 15.60 12.32 -5.45
C ASN A 117 14.30 12.96 -5.98
N THR A 118 14.39 13.91 -6.92
CA THR A 118 13.20 14.54 -7.50
C THR A 118 12.47 13.64 -8.50
N VAL A 119 13.09 12.55 -8.92
CA VAL A 119 12.45 11.57 -9.83
C VAL A 119 11.58 10.60 -9.03
N MET A 120 10.36 10.37 -9.52
CA MET A 120 9.32 9.62 -8.81
C MET A 120 9.74 8.22 -8.38
N ASN A 121 10.67 7.57 -9.09
CA ASN A 121 11.15 6.21 -8.78
C ASN A 121 12.43 6.18 -7.93
N ALA A 122 13.01 7.31 -7.56
CA ALA A 122 14.27 7.34 -6.81
C ALA A 122 14.16 6.63 -5.45
N MET A 123 13.06 6.88 -4.73
CA MET A 123 12.76 6.21 -3.46
C MET A 123 12.66 4.68 -3.63
N ALA A 124 11.93 4.23 -4.65
CA ALA A 124 11.78 2.80 -4.91
C ALA A 124 13.11 2.14 -5.31
N ALA A 125 13.92 2.81 -6.12
CA ALA A 125 15.26 2.34 -6.49
C ALA A 125 16.17 2.22 -5.25
N THR A 126 16.18 3.24 -4.38
CA THR A 126 16.93 3.22 -3.12
C THR A 126 16.49 2.06 -2.22
N ALA A 127 15.18 1.86 -2.05
CA ALA A 127 14.65 0.76 -1.26
C ALA A 127 14.98 -0.60 -1.90
N THR A 128 14.89 -0.74 -3.22
CA THR A 128 15.25 -1.96 -3.96
C THR A 128 16.70 -2.36 -3.70
N ILE A 129 17.63 -1.40 -3.76
CA ILE A 129 19.05 -1.61 -3.45
C ILE A 129 19.23 -2.03 -1.99
N ALA A 130 18.58 -1.32 -1.06
CA ALA A 130 18.74 -1.55 0.38
C ALA A 130 18.18 -2.91 0.85
N VAL A 131 17.19 -3.46 0.17
CA VAL A 131 16.62 -4.80 0.44
C VAL A 131 17.28 -5.89 -0.43
N GLY A 132 18.08 -5.51 -1.42
CA GLY A 132 18.81 -6.42 -2.29
C GLY A 132 17.95 -7.10 -3.37
N ALA A 133 16.76 -6.63 -3.67
CA ALA A 133 15.92 -7.18 -4.75
C ALA A 133 16.57 -6.95 -6.12
N ARG A 134 16.57 -7.98 -7.00
CA ARG A 134 17.33 -7.95 -8.25
C ARG A 134 16.54 -8.29 -9.50
N GLU A 135 15.36 -8.91 -9.36
CA GLU A 135 14.60 -9.39 -10.52
C GLU A 135 13.77 -8.27 -11.19
N LEU A 136 13.22 -7.38 -10.40
CA LEU A 136 12.38 -6.28 -10.88
C LEU A 136 12.40 -5.14 -9.88
N SER A 137 12.47 -3.90 -10.36
CA SER A 137 12.13 -2.70 -9.61
C SER A 137 11.08 -1.92 -10.39
N LEU A 138 9.88 -1.77 -9.81
CA LEU A 138 8.77 -1.08 -10.45
C LEU A 138 8.14 -0.09 -9.49
N THR A 139 7.96 1.14 -9.95
CA THR A 139 7.23 2.19 -9.22
C THR A 139 5.91 2.45 -9.89
N LEU A 140 4.84 2.45 -9.09
CA LEU A 140 3.49 2.81 -9.51
C LEU A 140 3.09 4.11 -8.83
N ASN A 141 2.79 5.12 -9.62
CA ASN A 141 2.31 6.41 -9.14
C ASN A 141 0.82 6.54 -9.45
N ALA A 142 0.03 6.62 -8.40
CA ALA A 142 -1.41 6.84 -8.52
C ALA A 142 -1.98 7.41 -7.22
N PRO A 143 -2.85 8.41 -7.28
CA PRO A 143 -3.52 8.91 -6.08
C PRO A 143 -4.32 7.80 -5.39
N THR A 144 -4.23 7.72 -4.08
CA THR A 144 -5.01 6.83 -3.19
C THR A 144 -4.69 5.32 -3.34
N VAL A 145 -4.59 4.80 -4.56
CA VAL A 145 -4.59 3.34 -4.85
C VAL A 145 -3.22 2.80 -5.26
N ALA A 146 -2.16 3.57 -5.14
CA ALA A 146 -0.83 3.17 -5.62
C ALA A 146 -0.34 1.85 -5.01
N GLY A 147 -0.46 1.70 -3.70
CA GLY A 147 -0.05 0.48 -3.00
C GLY A 147 -0.92 -0.73 -3.33
N ASP A 148 -2.23 -0.52 -3.49
CA ASP A 148 -3.17 -1.57 -3.95
C ASP A 148 -2.78 -2.05 -5.35
N LEU A 149 -2.47 -1.12 -6.25
CA LEU A 149 -1.98 -1.45 -7.60
C LEU A 149 -0.66 -2.22 -7.56
N ALA A 150 0.25 -1.85 -6.64
CA ALA A 150 1.53 -2.54 -6.48
C ALA A 150 1.33 -4.01 -6.08
N VAL A 151 0.47 -4.27 -5.10
CA VAL A 151 0.12 -5.64 -4.66
C VAL A 151 -0.58 -6.42 -5.77
N ALA A 152 -1.57 -5.82 -6.44
CA ALA A 152 -2.28 -6.45 -7.56
C ALA A 152 -1.33 -6.76 -8.74
N ARG A 153 -0.40 -5.86 -9.04
CA ARG A 153 0.61 -6.04 -10.10
C ARG A 153 1.58 -7.16 -9.76
N ALA A 154 2.08 -7.21 -8.53
CA ALA A 154 2.93 -8.30 -8.05
C ALA A 154 2.25 -9.66 -8.22
N ALA A 155 1.01 -9.79 -7.76
CA ALA A 155 0.24 -11.01 -7.92
C ALA A 155 0.05 -11.40 -9.39
N SER A 156 -0.18 -10.43 -10.27
CA SER A 156 -0.29 -10.68 -11.72
C SER A 156 1.01 -11.22 -12.32
N LEU A 157 2.16 -10.66 -11.93
CA LEU A 157 3.47 -11.10 -12.42
C LEU A 157 3.82 -12.50 -11.91
N ILE A 158 3.52 -12.81 -10.65
CA ILE A 158 3.73 -14.14 -10.08
C ILE A 158 2.81 -15.15 -10.78
N ARG A 159 1.50 -14.85 -10.96
CA ARG A 159 0.58 -15.74 -11.67
C ARG A 159 0.97 -16.02 -13.11
N ALA A 160 1.64 -15.06 -13.74
CA ALA A 160 2.17 -15.19 -15.10
C ALA A 160 3.52 -15.91 -15.16
N GLY A 161 4.08 -16.35 -14.04
CA GLY A 161 5.41 -16.99 -13.96
C GLY A 161 6.58 -16.04 -14.29
N ARG A 162 6.35 -14.72 -14.19
CA ARG A 162 7.37 -13.70 -14.46
C ARG A 162 8.22 -13.37 -13.22
N LEU A 163 7.71 -13.69 -12.04
CA LEU A 163 8.40 -13.59 -10.74
C LEU A 163 8.03 -14.81 -9.90
N GLU A 164 8.96 -15.29 -9.11
CA GLU A 164 8.69 -16.28 -8.06
C GLU A 164 8.23 -15.61 -6.77
N ALA A 165 8.81 -14.45 -6.46
CA ALA A 165 8.52 -13.68 -5.27
C ALA A 165 8.54 -12.18 -5.55
N ALA A 166 7.76 -11.42 -4.79
CA ALA A 166 7.73 -9.98 -4.83
C ALA A 166 7.54 -9.37 -3.43
N LEU A 167 8.33 -8.35 -3.13
CA LEU A 167 8.06 -7.39 -2.07
C LEU A 167 7.17 -6.29 -2.67
N ALA A 168 5.89 -6.26 -2.31
CA ALA A 168 4.91 -5.35 -2.89
C ALA A 168 4.23 -4.52 -1.82
N GLY A 169 4.11 -3.23 -2.05
CA GLY A 169 3.49 -2.36 -1.05
C GLY A 169 3.45 -0.91 -1.48
N GLY A 170 3.29 -0.04 -0.50
CA GLY A 170 3.24 1.40 -0.74
C GLY A 170 3.83 2.20 0.41
N VAL A 171 4.25 3.41 0.09
CA VAL A 171 4.83 4.37 1.02
C VAL A 171 4.57 5.79 0.58
N ASP A 172 4.24 6.65 1.53
CA ASP A 172 4.27 8.10 1.38
C ASP A 172 4.76 8.73 2.68
N GLU A 173 5.43 9.88 2.56
CA GLU A 173 5.68 10.80 3.67
C GLU A 173 4.58 11.86 3.73
N LEU A 174 4.40 12.47 4.89
CA LEU A 174 3.47 13.57 5.07
C LEU A 174 4.21 14.90 5.02
N ASP A 175 3.79 15.78 4.11
CA ASP A 175 4.30 17.13 4.02
C ASP A 175 3.19 18.16 4.29
N PRO A 176 3.40 19.18 5.14
CA PRO A 176 2.39 20.19 5.47
C PRO A 176 1.86 20.95 4.25
N LEU A 177 2.70 21.18 3.23
CA LEU A 177 2.28 21.87 2.01
C LEU A 177 1.22 21.07 1.24
N VAL A 178 1.31 19.73 1.26
CA VAL A 178 0.27 18.89 0.64
C VAL A 178 -1.06 19.07 1.34
N ASP A 179 -1.08 19.09 2.66
CA ASP A 179 -2.31 19.27 3.44
C ASP A 179 -2.92 20.66 3.16
N GLU A 180 -2.10 21.70 3.08
CA GLU A 180 -2.54 23.06 2.73
C GLU A 180 -3.13 23.10 1.31
N VAL A 181 -2.42 22.58 0.30
CA VAL A 181 -2.86 22.59 -1.10
C VAL A 181 -4.13 21.78 -1.28
N LEU A 182 -4.21 20.59 -0.71
CA LEU A 182 -5.40 19.75 -0.81
C LEU A 182 -6.58 20.35 -0.05
N GLY A 183 -6.34 21.03 1.08
CA GLY A 183 -7.34 21.82 1.77
C GLY A 183 -7.92 22.92 0.87
N ALA A 184 -7.06 23.69 0.19
CA ALA A 184 -7.48 24.71 -0.76
C ALA A 184 -8.24 24.13 -1.96
N MET A 185 -7.95 22.90 -2.36
CA MET A 185 -8.66 22.16 -3.43
C MET A 185 -9.97 21.50 -2.98
N GLY A 186 -10.41 21.68 -1.73
CA GLY A 186 -11.63 21.08 -1.19
C GLY A 186 -11.50 19.60 -0.80
N ALA A 187 -10.29 19.12 -0.55
CA ALA A 187 -9.99 17.76 -0.07
C ALA A 187 -9.47 17.77 1.39
N GLY A 188 -9.70 18.84 2.14
CA GLY A 188 -9.17 19.03 3.50
C GLY A 188 -9.74 18.11 4.57
N ASP A 189 -10.90 17.47 4.33
CA ASP A 189 -11.50 16.52 5.27
C ASP A 189 -10.82 15.14 5.26
N GLU A 190 -9.90 14.90 4.34
CA GLU A 190 -9.22 13.62 4.24
C GLU A 190 -8.20 13.44 5.36
N LEU A 191 -8.36 12.35 6.11
CA LEU A 191 -7.41 11.95 7.16
C LEU A 191 -6.13 11.44 6.52
N ARG A 192 -5.15 12.31 6.35
CA ARG A 192 -3.85 11.97 5.78
C ARG A 192 -2.87 11.52 6.85
N GLY A 193 -1.96 10.67 6.46
CA GLY A 193 -0.85 10.21 7.29
C GLY A 193 0.34 9.82 6.43
N GLU A 194 1.46 9.58 7.08
CA GLU A 194 2.62 8.96 6.45
C GLU A 194 2.76 7.51 6.89
N GLY A 195 3.47 6.71 6.12
CA GLY A 195 3.82 5.36 6.48
C GLY A 195 4.13 4.50 5.28
N ALA A 196 4.59 3.31 5.59
CA ALA A 196 4.86 2.26 4.63
C ALA A 196 4.25 0.94 5.10
N ALA A 197 3.70 0.17 4.16
CA ALA A 197 3.36 -1.21 4.39
C ALA A 197 3.72 -2.04 3.16
N PHE A 198 4.41 -3.14 3.39
CA PHE A 198 4.80 -4.11 2.37
C PHE A 198 4.38 -5.52 2.77
N VAL A 199 4.03 -6.29 1.77
CA VAL A 199 3.79 -7.73 1.90
C VAL A 199 4.76 -8.48 1.00
N VAL A 200 5.22 -9.64 1.46
CA VAL A 200 5.93 -10.60 0.62
C VAL A 200 4.92 -11.54 0.00
N LEU A 201 4.84 -11.51 -1.32
CA LEU A 201 4.01 -12.40 -2.13
C LEU A 201 4.92 -13.43 -2.82
N GLU A 202 4.50 -14.68 -2.83
CA GLU A 202 5.25 -15.78 -3.44
C GLU A 202 4.31 -16.72 -4.21
N ALA A 203 4.86 -17.37 -5.24
CA ALA A 203 4.24 -18.56 -5.79
C ALA A 203 4.12 -19.62 -4.69
N GLU A 204 2.97 -20.25 -4.54
CA GLU A 204 2.73 -21.21 -3.44
C GLU A 204 3.77 -22.33 -3.42
N ASP A 205 4.13 -22.87 -4.59
CA ASP A 205 5.11 -23.96 -4.69
C ASP A 205 6.51 -23.52 -4.24
N ALA A 206 6.93 -22.30 -4.61
CA ALA A 206 8.21 -21.73 -4.16
C ALA A 206 8.20 -21.45 -2.64
N ALA A 207 7.11 -20.91 -2.11
CA ALA A 207 6.95 -20.70 -0.68
C ALA A 207 7.03 -22.02 0.11
N ARG A 208 6.34 -23.05 -0.37
CA ARG A 208 6.37 -24.41 0.25
C ARG A 208 7.74 -25.05 0.16
N ALA A 209 8.42 -24.94 -0.99
CA ALA A 209 9.73 -25.53 -1.19
C ALA A 209 10.79 -25.01 -0.21
N ARG A 210 10.69 -23.72 0.19
CA ARG A 210 11.57 -23.13 1.21
C ARG A 210 11.05 -23.23 2.65
N GLY A 211 9.93 -23.93 2.88
CA GLY A 211 9.32 -24.07 4.21
C GLY A 211 8.71 -22.77 4.76
N ALA A 212 8.27 -21.86 3.90
CA ALA A 212 7.70 -20.60 4.33
C ALA A 212 6.38 -20.79 5.09
N ARG A 213 6.18 -19.96 6.12
CA ARG A 213 4.87 -19.83 6.74
C ARG A 213 3.94 -19.05 5.83
N VAL A 214 2.85 -19.66 5.40
CA VAL A 214 1.80 -18.98 4.65
C VAL A 214 0.87 -18.25 5.62
N LEU A 215 0.70 -16.96 5.43
CA LEU A 215 -0.19 -16.09 6.22
C LEU A 215 -1.59 -16.00 5.60
N GLY A 216 -1.68 -16.13 4.28
CA GLY A 216 -2.91 -16.06 3.51
C GLY A 216 -2.65 -16.25 2.02
N GLU A 217 -3.74 -16.35 1.26
CA GLU A 217 -3.72 -16.39 -0.20
C GLU A 217 -4.32 -15.10 -0.77
N LEU A 218 -3.64 -14.47 -1.71
CA LEU A 218 -4.24 -13.45 -2.56
C LEU A 218 -4.95 -14.15 -3.72
N ALA A 219 -6.20 -14.58 -3.48
CA ALA A 219 -6.94 -15.46 -4.37
C ALA A 219 -7.43 -14.77 -5.66
N GLY A 220 -7.72 -13.48 -5.58
CA GLY A 220 -8.11 -12.66 -6.73
C GLY A 220 -7.58 -11.25 -6.61
N ALA A 221 -7.22 -10.62 -7.72
CA ALA A 221 -6.83 -9.22 -7.78
C ALA A 221 -7.15 -8.63 -9.15
N ALA A 222 -7.87 -7.54 -9.18
CA ALA A 222 -8.23 -6.86 -10.42
C ALA A 222 -8.25 -5.34 -10.23
N SER A 223 -7.85 -4.62 -11.26
CA SER A 223 -7.98 -3.17 -11.34
C SER A 223 -8.75 -2.77 -12.59
N ARG A 224 -9.52 -1.70 -12.50
CA ARG A 224 -10.27 -1.12 -13.61
C ARG A 224 -10.29 0.40 -13.46
N ALA A 225 -10.44 1.10 -14.57
CA ALA A 225 -10.73 2.52 -14.58
C ALA A 225 -12.21 2.74 -14.90
N LEU A 226 -12.85 3.64 -14.18
CA LEU A 226 -14.18 4.15 -14.48
C LEU A 226 -14.05 5.59 -14.96
N PRO A 227 -14.91 6.01 -15.91
CA PRO A 227 -14.98 7.41 -16.27
C PRO A 227 -15.27 8.27 -15.02
N ALA A 228 -14.36 9.14 -14.69
CA ALA A 228 -14.52 10.14 -13.64
C ALA A 228 -14.60 11.53 -14.26
N ARG A 229 -15.28 12.46 -13.62
CA ARG A 229 -15.22 13.87 -13.97
C ARG A 229 -13.92 14.46 -13.45
N VAL A 230 -13.37 15.43 -14.15
CA VAL A 230 -12.26 16.23 -13.65
C VAL A 230 -12.69 16.88 -12.33
N GLY A 231 -11.93 16.63 -11.27
CA GLY A 231 -12.22 17.11 -9.91
C GLY A 231 -13.44 16.48 -9.20
N GLY A 232 -14.02 15.40 -9.74
CA GLY A 232 -15.21 14.76 -9.17
C GLY A 232 -15.12 13.23 -9.09
N VAL A 233 -16.09 12.65 -8.39
CA VAL A 233 -16.29 11.19 -8.33
C VAL A 233 -17.09 10.71 -9.56
N GLY A 234 -16.89 9.45 -9.96
CA GLY A 234 -17.56 8.85 -11.10
C GLY A 234 -19.07 8.76 -10.91
N ARG A 235 -19.78 8.75 -12.05
CA ARG A 235 -21.25 8.66 -12.06
C ARG A 235 -21.77 7.23 -11.97
N ARG A 236 -20.93 6.21 -12.25
CA ARG A 236 -21.38 4.82 -12.27
C ARG A 236 -21.18 4.18 -10.92
N ALA A 237 -22.22 3.55 -10.41
CA ALA A 237 -22.21 2.77 -9.17
C ALA A 237 -21.77 1.31 -9.38
N THR A 238 -21.27 0.94 -10.55
CA THR A 238 -20.85 -0.44 -10.82
C THR A 238 -19.38 -0.51 -11.20
N SER A 239 -18.63 -1.37 -10.54
CA SER A 239 -17.22 -1.65 -10.85
C SER A 239 -17.05 -3.11 -11.27
N ARG A 240 -16.46 -3.33 -12.45
CA ARG A 240 -16.07 -4.67 -12.90
C ARG A 240 -14.83 -5.21 -12.17
N ALA A 241 -14.15 -4.41 -11.36
CA ALA A 241 -12.98 -4.87 -10.63
C ALA A 241 -13.37 -5.91 -9.56
N ILE A 242 -14.45 -5.65 -8.81
CA ILE A 242 -14.93 -6.57 -7.76
C ILE A 242 -15.34 -7.90 -8.39
N GLY A 243 -16.18 -7.88 -9.44
CA GLY A 243 -16.60 -9.10 -10.13
C GLY A 243 -15.42 -9.90 -10.69
N ALA A 244 -14.45 -9.23 -11.32
CA ALA A 244 -13.27 -9.90 -11.87
C ALA A 244 -12.36 -10.50 -10.76
N ALA A 245 -12.25 -9.85 -9.60
CA ALA A 245 -11.50 -10.40 -8.46
C ALA A 245 -12.21 -11.62 -7.86
N LEU A 246 -13.53 -11.58 -7.73
CA LEU A 246 -14.36 -12.72 -7.28
C LEU A 246 -14.25 -13.90 -8.24
N GLU A 247 -14.35 -13.65 -9.55
CA GLU A 247 -14.21 -14.68 -10.59
C GLU A 247 -12.84 -15.38 -10.52
N GLN A 248 -11.75 -14.62 -10.40
CA GLN A 248 -10.41 -15.17 -10.20
C GLN A 248 -10.32 -16.03 -8.94
N ALA A 249 -10.97 -15.58 -7.86
CA ALA A 249 -11.01 -16.29 -6.59
C ALA A 249 -11.98 -17.48 -6.61
N ARG A 250 -12.81 -17.64 -7.65
CA ARG A 250 -13.91 -18.63 -7.72
C ARG A 250 -14.85 -18.52 -6.52
N LEU A 251 -15.27 -17.29 -6.22
CA LEU A 251 -16.17 -16.95 -5.12
C LEU A 251 -17.40 -16.20 -5.63
N GLY A 252 -18.51 -16.39 -4.94
CA GLY A 252 -19.68 -15.54 -5.06
C GLY A 252 -19.63 -14.35 -4.09
N THR A 253 -20.55 -13.42 -4.26
CA THR A 253 -20.65 -12.24 -3.37
C THR A 253 -20.98 -12.66 -1.93
N GLY A 254 -21.79 -13.71 -1.74
CA GLY A 254 -22.18 -14.24 -0.43
C GLY A 254 -21.06 -14.90 0.37
N ASP A 255 -19.93 -15.22 -0.28
CA ASP A 255 -18.77 -15.81 0.38
C ASP A 255 -17.89 -14.78 1.12
N ILE A 256 -18.09 -13.48 0.84
CA ILE A 256 -17.27 -12.40 1.42
C ILE A 256 -17.70 -12.16 2.87
N GLY A 257 -16.83 -12.50 3.81
CA GLY A 257 -17.09 -12.31 5.24
C GLY A 257 -16.79 -10.90 5.74
N HIS A 258 -15.95 -10.12 5.04
CA HIS A 258 -15.55 -8.78 5.46
C HIS A 258 -15.07 -7.94 4.28
N VAL A 259 -15.21 -6.61 4.37
CA VAL A 259 -14.66 -5.66 3.41
C VAL A 259 -13.75 -4.65 4.11
N PHE A 260 -12.51 -4.54 3.64
CA PHE A 260 -11.63 -3.41 3.94
C PHE A 260 -11.80 -2.35 2.85
N THR A 261 -12.09 -1.11 3.27
CA THR A 261 -12.35 0.01 2.36
C THR A 261 -11.23 1.04 2.41
N SER A 262 -11.14 1.86 1.37
CA SER A 262 -10.20 2.99 1.30
C SER A 262 -10.73 4.28 1.93
N ALA A 263 -11.87 4.24 2.62
CA ALA A 263 -12.50 5.42 3.23
C ALA A 263 -11.55 6.15 4.19
N SER A 264 -11.39 7.46 4.03
CA SER A 264 -10.41 8.26 4.80
C SER A 264 -10.87 9.69 5.11
N GLY A 265 -12.18 9.96 5.10
CA GLY A 265 -12.72 11.29 5.38
C GLY A 265 -13.16 12.06 4.13
N ASP A 266 -12.65 11.75 2.94
CA ASP A 266 -13.18 12.31 1.69
C ASP A 266 -14.64 11.85 1.46
N GLY A 267 -15.59 12.70 1.85
CA GLY A 267 -17.01 12.35 1.86
C GLY A 267 -17.57 12.00 0.48
N GLN A 268 -17.07 12.59 -0.60
CA GLN A 268 -17.53 12.26 -1.97
C GLN A 268 -16.98 10.90 -2.43
N ARG A 269 -15.69 10.67 -2.24
CA ARG A 269 -15.04 9.42 -2.58
C ARG A 269 -15.58 8.26 -1.75
N ASN A 270 -15.78 8.47 -0.45
CA ASN A 270 -16.34 7.47 0.45
C ASN A 270 -17.76 7.07 0.04
N ARG A 271 -18.64 8.02 -0.27
CA ARG A 271 -20.00 7.70 -0.77
C ARG A 271 -19.98 6.96 -2.10
N TRP A 272 -19.05 7.30 -2.97
CA TRP A 272 -18.91 6.58 -4.25
C TRP A 272 -18.44 5.15 -4.03
N GLU A 273 -17.42 4.94 -3.19
CA GLU A 273 -16.94 3.60 -2.82
C GLU A 273 -18.06 2.76 -2.21
N GLU A 274 -18.84 3.34 -1.32
CA GLU A 274 -19.99 2.70 -0.68
C GLU A 274 -21.03 2.25 -1.72
N ALA A 275 -21.40 3.12 -2.65
CA ALA A 275 -22.34 2.80 -3.72
C ALA A 275 -21.84 1.67 -4.64
N LEU A 276 -20.53 1.63 -4.93
CA LEU A 276 -19.91 0.56 -5.71
C LEU A 276 -19.98 -0.78 -4.98
N LEU A 277 -19.68 -0.78 -3.69
CA LEU A 277 -19.71 -1.98 -2.85
C LEU A 277 -21.15 -2.49 -2.67
N GLU A 278 -22.12 -1.60 -2.45
CA GLU A 278 -23.53 -1.97 -2.38
C GLU A 278 -24.03 -2.60 -3.67
N ALA A 279 -23.76 -1.97 -4.81
CA ALA A 279 -24.17 -2.49 -6.10
C ALA A 279 -23.51 -3.82 -6.46
N ALA A 280 -22.24 -4.02 -6.06
CA ALA A 280 -21.49 -5.23 -6.39
C ALA A 280 -21.81 -6.43 -5.50
N LEU A 281 -22.14 -6.19 -4.22
CA LEU A 281 -22.30 -7.24 -3.22
C LEU A 281 -23.77 -7.55 -2.89
N ALA A 282 -24.73 -6.74 -3.33
CA ALA A 282 -26.15 -6.94 -3.04
C ALA A 282 -26.64 -8.36 -3.42
N PRO A 283 -27.52 -8.97 -2.62
CA PRO A 283 -28.13 -8.47 -1.38
C PRO A 283 -27.25 -8.64 -0.12
N HIS A 284 -26.04 -9.22 -0.25
CA HIS A 284 -25.13 -9.49 0.85
C HIS A 284 -24.50 -8.19 1.36
N ARG A 285 -24.42 -8.03 2.68
CA ARG A 285 -23.88 -6.83 3.34
C ARG A 285 -22.84 -7.20 4.39
N PRO A 286 -21.63 -7.58 4.00
CA PRO A 286 -20.58 -7.90 4.94
C PRO A 286 -20.14 -6.66 5.73
N PRO A 287 -19.66 -6.82 6.99
CA PRO A 287 -19.10 -5.74 7.77
C PRO A 287 -17.94 -5.07 7.04
N ARG A 288 -17.80 -3.76 7.24
CA ARG A 288 -16.81 -2.91 6.57
C ARG A 288 -15.91 -2.19 7.56
N THR A 289 -14.62 -2.10 7.24
CA THR A 289 -13.62 -1.42 8.07
C THR A 289 -12.66 -0.63 7.18
N SER A 290 -12.32 0.59 7.59
CA SER A 290 -11.20 1.34 7.02
C SER A 290 -10.07 1.44 8.04
N LEU A 291 -8.85 1.05 7.65
CA LEU A 291 -7.66 1.23 8.45
C LEU A 291 -7.08 2.65 8.33
N ALA A 292 -7.37 3.36 7.23
CA ALA A 292 -6.95 4.75 7.05
C ALA A 292 -7.47 5.68 8.16
N THR A 293 -8.58 5.33 8.82
CA THR A 293 -9.08 6.09 9.99
C THR A 293 -8.19 5.98 11.23
N ARG A 294 -7.29 4.99 11.28
CA ARG A 294 -6.35 4.76 12.40
C ARG A 294 -4.96 5.28 12.12
N VAL A 295 -4.45 5.06 10.91
CA VAL A 295 -3.06 5.36 10.55
C VAL A 295 -2.92 6.54 9.58
N GLY A 296 -4.03 7.15 9.18
CA GLY A 296 -4.07 8.11 8.09
C GLY A 296 -3.98 7.44 6.72
N ARG A 297 -4.42 8.15 5.68
CA ARG A 297 -4.29 7.68 4.31
C ARG A 297 -2.89 7.95 3.79
N HIS A 298 -2.27 6.94 3.29
CA HIS A 298 -1.02 6.94 2.54
C HIS A 298 -1.00 5.70 1.62
N ALA A 299 -0.09 5.61 0.68
CA ALA A 299 -0.03 4.50 -0.27
C ALA A 299 0.12 3.11 0.38
N GLY A 300 0.64 3.04 1.61
CA GLY A 300 0.71 1.79 2.38
C GLY A 300 -0.62 1.31 2.98
N ALA A 301 -1.69 2.11 2.95
CA ALA A 301 -2.96 1.74 3.62
C ALA A 301 -3.64 0.52 2.99
N GLY A 302 -3.61 0.38 1.65
CA GLY A 302 -4.14 -0.81 0.95
C GLY A 302 -3.34 -2.09 1.26
N PRO A 303 -2.02 -2.12 1.10
CA PRO A 303 -1.17 -3.23 1.54
C PRO A 303 -1.34 -3.59 3.02
N LEU A 304 -1.53 -2.60 3.91
CA LEU A 304 -1.87 -2.82 5.31
C LEU A 304 -3.20 -3.56 5.46
N ALA A 305 -4.22 -3.21 4.67
CA ALA A 305 -5.51 -3.90 4.68
C ALA A 305 -5.39 -5.35 4.17
N VAL A 306 -4.56 -5.61 3.16
CA VAL A 306 -4.24 -6.97 2.69
C VAL A 306 -3.58 -7.78 3.79
N ALA A 307 -2.60 -7.21 4.50
CA ALA A 307 -1.94 -7.84 5.64
C ALA A 307 -2.93 -8.13 6.78
N ALA A 308 -3.78 -7.14 7.13
CA ALA A 308 -4.80 -7.31 8.16
C ALA A 308 -5.81 -8.43 7.83
N ALA A 309 -6.23 -8.51 6.56
CA ALA A 309 -7.11 -9.58 6.09
C ALA A 309 -6.45 -10.97 6.23
N ALA A 310 -5.18 -11.10 5.84
CA ALA A 310 -4.42 -12.35 5.96
C ALA A 310 -4.22 -12.77 7.43
N LEU A 311 -4.02 -11.81 8.34
CA LEU A 311 -3.84 -12.06 9.78
C LEU A 311 -5.15 -12.29 10.53
N GLY A 312 -6.29 -12.31 9.85
CA GLY A 312 -7.57 -12.65 10.46
C GLY A 312 -8.23 -11.51 11.24
N ALA A 313 -7.92 -10.26 10.89
CA ALA A 313 -8.66 -9.10 11.41
C ALA A 313 -10.13 -9.05 10.95
N ALA A 314 -10.49 -9.90 9.99
CA ALA A 314 -11.87 -10.16 9.56
C ALA A 314 -12.50 -11.28 10.40
N ALA A 315 -13.80 -11.18 10.70
CA ALA A 315 -14.48 -12.10 11.62
C ALA A 315 -14.57 -13.54 11.09
N SER A 316 -14.84 -13.73 9.80
CA SER A 316 -14.94 -15.06 9.16
C SER A 316 -14.85 -14.96 7.65
N GLY A 317 -14.42 -16.06 6.99
CA GLY A 317 -14.40 -16.18 5.53
C GLY A 317 -13.38 -15.29 4.79
N PRO A 318 -13.44 -15.28 3.46
CA PRO A 318 -12.62 -14.43 2.61
C PRO A 318 -12.90 -12.94 2.83
N ALA A 319 -11.85 -12.12 2.74
CA ALA A 319 -11.99 -10.67 2.80
C ALA A 319 -11.82 -10.03 1.42
N LEU A 320 -12.65 -9.03 1.14
CA LEU A 320 -12.46 -8.12 0.01
C LEU A 320 -11.71 -6.89 0.50
N VAL A 321 -10.56 -6.59 -0.10
CA VAL A 321 -9.89 -5.30 0.02
C VAL A 321 -10.22 -4.48 -1.21
N HIS A 322 -10.87 -3.33 -1.02
CA HIS A 322 -11.31 -2.47 -2.10
C HIS A 322 -10.81 -1.05 -1.93
N ALA A 323 -10.35 -0.46 -3.01
CA ALA A 323 -9.92 0.93 -3.04
C ALA A 323 -10.38 1.63 -4.31
N VAL A 324 -10.69 2.92 -4.18
CA VAL A 324 -11.10 3.78 -5.29
C VAL A 324 -10.39 5.12 -5.24
N ALA A 325 -9.83 5.54 -6.37
CA ALA A 325 -9.24 6.85 -6.55
C ALA A 325 -10.23 7.85 -7.15
N ARG A 326 -10.10 9.14 -6.85
CA ARG A 326 -10.91 10.21 -7.46
C ARG A 326 -10.83 10.20 -8.99
N GLY A 327 -9.70 9.80 -9.58
CA GLY A 327 -9.51 9.65 -11.02
C GLY A 327 -10.21 8.45 -11.67
N GLY A 328 -10.97 7.65 -10.90
CA GLY A 328 -11.75 6.53 -11.40
C GLY A 328 -11.04 5.18 -11.37
N THR A 329 -9.81 5.09 -10.94
CA THR A 329 -9.14 3.80 -10.78
C THR A 329 -9.70 3.07 -9.56
N HIS A 330 -10.11 1.81 -9.78
CA HIS A 330 -10.60 0.89 -8.76
C HIS A 330 -9.69 -0.32 -8.68
N VAL A 331 -9.41 -0.76 -7.46
CA VAL A 331 -8.67 -1.99 -7.19
C VAL A 331 -9.52 -2.85 -6.25
N ALA A 332 -9.65 -4.12 -6.58
CA ALA A 332 -10.32 -5.11 -5.73
C ALA A 332 -9.40 -6.32 -5.58
N MET A 333 -9.20 -6.76 -4.35
CA MET A 333 -8.37 -7.91 -4.02
C MET A 333 -9.11 -8.83 -3.06
N ILE A 334 -9.04 -10.14 -3.30
CA ILE A 334 -9.65 -11.16 -2.45
C ILE A 334 -8.54 -11.86 -1.69
N VAL A 335 -8.61 -11.79 -0.36
CA VAL A 335 -7.67 -12.43 0.55
C VAL A 335 -8.37 -13.56 1.28
N ARG A 336 -7.79 -14.77 1.23
CA ARG A 336 -8.21 -15.94 2.02
C ARG A 336 -7.18 -16.22 3.11
N ARG A 337 -7.64 -16.66 4.25
CA ARG A 337 -6.75 -17.25 5.28
C ARG A 337 -6.39 -18.67 4.88
N PRO A 338 -5.26 -19.21 5.40
CA PRO A 338 -4.86 -20.60 5.18
C PRO A 338 -5.91 -21.61 5.61
#